data_0b371e66653916da1caf3937d63ed25c
#
_entry.id   0b371e66653916da1caf3937d63ed25c
#
_cell.length_a   1.000
_cell.length_b   1.000
_cell.length_c   1.000
_cell.angle_alpha   90.00
_cell.angle_beta   90.00
_cell.angle_gamma   90.00
#
_symmetry.space_group_name_H-M   'P 1'
#
loop_
_entity.id
_entity.type
_entity.pdbx_description
1 polymer ?
#
loop_
_entity_poly.entity_id
_entity_poly.type
_entity_poly.pdbx_seq_one_letter_code
_entity_poly.pdbx_strand_id
1 'polypeptide(L)'
;AGASIGAPQSFEHHFAADVQFPNAAPFTWFGWVGVEIFFVISGFVIANSASNATAREFLFGRALRLYPAVWIASTLSLLVLLFFAREKASEFFLPYLQAMLLIPKGIKGQWLDAVYWTLAAEMAFYGLVFCTLLTKKVTLRHLAWGLTIHSAVFNAFSMLVLSGAFESNMFYWVVLMFRVPGATWLLNHGCFFALGIWLF
;
A
#
# COMPACT_ATOMS: atom_id res chain seq x y z
N ALA A 1 -20.31 -20.30 -7.12
CA ALA A 1 -19.75 -19.60 -5.97
C ALA A 1 -18.34 -19.14 -6.35
N GLY A 2 -18.24 -17.93 -6.91
CA GLY A 2 -16.97 -17.32 -7.27
C GLY A 2 -16.44 -16.58 -6.06
N ALA A 3 -15.30 -17.02 -5.52
CA ALA A 3 -14.59 -16.29 -4.50
C ALA A 3 -14.08 -14.99 -5.10
N SER A 4 -14.63 -13.87 -4.63
CA SER A 4 -14.11 -12.54 -4.92
C SER A 4 -12.75 -12.39 -4.26
N ILE A 5 -11.69 -12.42 -5.04
CA ILE A 5 -10.33 -12.22 -4.57
C ILE A 5 -10.21 -10.73 -4.18
N GLY A 6 -10.35 -10.48 -2.87
CA GLY A 6 -9.61 -9.46 -2.14
C GLY A 6 -9.86 -8.00 -2.42
N ALA A 7 -11.11 -7.53 -2.43
CA ALA A 7 -11.34 -6.16 -1.97
C ALA A 7 -11.19 -6.12 -0.43
N PRO A 8 -10.47 -5.15 0.16
CA PRO A 8 -10.36 -5.06 1.62
C PRO A 8 -11.76 -4.89 2.20
N GLN A 9 -12.16 -5.78 3.09
CA GLN A 9 -13.47 -5.84 3.77
C GLN A 9 -13.86 -4.54 4.54
N SER A 10 -12.99 -3.55 4.57
CA SER A 10 -13.20 -2.29 5.27
C SER A 10 -14.19 -1.34 4.60
N PHE A 11 -14.42 -1.46 3.31
CA PHE A 11 -15.38 -0.61 2.59
C PHE A 11 -16.82 -1.07 2.80
N GLU A 12 -17.03 -2.38 2.94
CA GLU A 12 -18.36 -2.97 3.08
C GLU A 12 -19.05 -2.62 4.40
N HIS A 13 -18.30 -2.28 5.45
CA HIS A 13 -18.87 -2.00 6.77
C HIS A 13 -19.29 -0.55 7.00
N HIS A 14 -18.83 0.41 6.20
CA HIS A 14 -19.15 1.83 6.40
C HIS A 14 -20.31 2.32 5.56
N PHE A 15 -20.53 1.76 4.42
CA PHE A 15 -21.70 2.03 3.60
C PHE A 15 -22.66 0.85 3.71
N ALA A 16 -23.71 1.03 4.47
CA ALA A 16 -24.78 0.06 4.67
C ALA A 16 -25.67 -0.07 3.43
N ALA A 17 -25.12 -0.35 2.31
CA ALA A 17 -25.81 -0.92 1.16
C ALA A 17 -24.72 -1.42 0.22
N ASP A 18 -24.83 -2.66 -0.20
CA ASP A 18 -24.20 -3.20 -1.38
C ASP A 18 -24.53 -2.34 -2.61
N VAL A 19 -23.88 -1.18 -2.73
CA VAL A 19 -23.96 -0.40 -3.96
C VAL A 19 -23.13 -1.15 -4.98
N GLN A 20 -23.74 -2.18 -5.53
CA GLN A 20 -23.15 -2.93 -6.62
C GLN A 20 -23.53 -2.25 -7.93
N PHE A 21 -22.53 -1.97 -8.73
CA PHE A 21 -22.70 -1.54 -10.11
C PHE A 21 -22.45 -2.73 -11.05
N PRO A 22 -23.40 -3.68 -11.19
CA PRO A 22 -23.17 -4.92 -11.95
C PRO A 22 -22.82 -4.64 -13.40
N ASN A 23 -23.33 -3.54 -13.97
CA ASN A 23 -23.03 -3.11 -15.33
C ASN A 23 -21.63 -2.50 -15.48
N ALA A 24 -21.02 -2.03 -14.41
CA ALA A 24 -19.66 -1.47 -14.41
C ALA A 24 -18.59 -2.54 -14.14
N ALA A 25 -18.93 -3.64 -13.49
CA ALA A 25 -18.00 -4.70 -13.13
C ALA A 25 -17.14 -5.22 -14.30
N PRO A 26 -17.67 -5.44 -15.52
CA PRO A 26 -16.86 -5.85 -16.67
C PRO A 26 -15.82 -4.82 -17.11
N PHE A 27 -16.02 -3.55 -16.77
CA PHE A 27 -15.15 -2.43 -17.14
C PHE A 27 -14.20 -2.00 -16.03
N THR A 28 -14.43 -2.45 -14.79
CA THR A 28 -13.65 -2.03 -13.61
C THR A 28 -12.75 -3.12 -13.05
N TRP A 29 -12.88 -4.37 -13.52
CA TRP A 29 -12.14 -5.51 -13.02
C TRP A 29 -10.61 -5.35 -13.12
N PHE A 30 -10.12 -4.56 -14.09
CA PHE A 30 -8.70 -4.29 -14.29
C PHE A 30 -8.19 -3.04 -13.55
N GLY A 31 -9.03 -2.39 -12.74
CA GLY A 31 -8.66 -1.17 -12.00
C GLY A 31 -7.43 -1.35 -11.11
N TRP A 32 -7.17 -2.56 -10.63
CA TRP A 32 -5.98 -2.91 -9.85
C TRP A 32 -4.68 -2.73 -10.63
N VAL A 33 -4.68 -2.89 -11.97
CA VAL A 33 -3.51 -2.62 -12.83
C VAL A 33 -3.05 -1.18 -12.72
N GLY A 34 -3.98 -0.24 -12.51
CA GLY A 34 -3.66 1.16 -12.26
C GLY A 34 -2.78 1.37 -11.03
N VAL A 35 -2.96 0.56 -10.00
CA VAL A 35 -2.12 0.59 -8.78
C VAL A 35 -0.70 0.10 -9.08
N GLU A 36 -0.56 -0.92 -9.89
CA GLU A 36 0.76 -1.45 -10.28
C GLU A 36 1.52 -0.44 -11.14
N ILE A 37 0.84 0.19 -12.11
CA ILE A 37 1.40 1.29 -12.91
C ILE A 37 1.82 2.44 -12.01
N PHE A 38 1.00 2.81 -11.03
CA PHE A 38 1.33 3.83 -10.03
C PHE A 38 2.62 3.50 -9.29
N PHE A 39 2.83 2.25 -8.85
CA PHE A 39 4.06 1.84 -8.17
C PHE A 39 5.29 1.88 -9.10
N VAL A 40 5.14 1.53 -10.38
CA VAL A 40 6.23 1.67 -11.36
C VAL A 40 6.62 3.13 -11.54
N ILE A 41 5.64 4.02 -11.75
CA ILE A 41 5.88 5.47 -11.89
C ILE A 41 6.51 6.02 -10.60
N SER A 42 6.01 5.61 -9.44
CA SER A 42 6.58 6.01 -8.15
C SER A 42 8.05 5.56 -8.02
N GLY A 43 8.36 4.32 -8.39
CA GLY A 43 9.75 3.82 -8.39
C GLY A 43 10.68 4.67 -9.25
N PHE A 44 10.27 5.00 -10.47
CA PHE A 44 11.03 5.85 -11.39
C PHE A 44 11.25 7.27 -10.85
N VAL A 45 10.16 7.93 -10.43
CA VAL A 45 10.22 9.31 -9.90
C VAL A 45 11.03 9.39 -8.62
N ILE A 46 10.95 8.35 -7.78
CA ILE A 46 11.70 8.28 -6.52
C ILE A 46 13.17 8.04 -6.80
N ALA A 47 13.54 7.18 -7.74
CA ALA A 47 14.92 6.96 -8.15
C ALA A 47 15.54 8.26 -8.69
N ASN A 48 14.84 8.96 -9.56
CA ASN A 48 15.27 10.25 -10.08
C ASN A 48 15.48 11.31 -8.96
N SER A 49 14.55 11.37 -7.99
CA SER A 49 14.68 12.29 -6.85
C SER A 49 15.82 11.95 -5.91
N ALA A 50 16.12 10.67 -5.75
CA ALA A 50 17.15 10.19 -4.83
C ALA A 50 18.55 10.27 -5.42
N SER A 51 18.70 10.32 -6.74
CA SER A 51 19.98 10.24 -7.43
C SER A 51 20.94 11.37 -7.06
N ASN A 52 20.43 12.58 -6.80
CA ASN A 52 21.22 13.77 -6.50
C ASN A 52 20.88 14.42 -5.16
N ALA A 53 20.14 13.74 -4.29
CA ALA A 53 19.68 14.26 -3.02
C ALA A 53 20.41 13.61 -1.84
N THR A 54 20.60 14.38 -0.79
CA THR A 54 20.94 13.81 0.52
C THR A 54 19.71 13.13 1.11
N ALA A 55 19.92 12.19 2.05
CA ALA A 55 18.81 11.50 2.70
C ALA A 55 17.78 12.47 3.31
N ARG A 56 18.26 13.57 3.92
CA ARG A 56 17.39 14.59 4.53
C ARG A 56 16.57 15.35 3.48
N GLU A 57 17.22 15.82 2.42
CA GLU A 57 16.54 16.52 1.32
C GLU A 57 15.50 15.65 0.65
N PHE A 58 15.83 14.37 0.41
CA PHE A 58 14.91 13.39 -0.12
C PHE A 58 13.67 13.26 0.77
N LEU A 59 13.85 12.98 2.07
CA LEU A 59 12.73 12.77 2.99
C LEU A 59 11.83 14.00 3.09
N PHE A 60 12.45 15.19 3.23
CA PHE A 60 11.71 16.44 3.34
C PHE A 60 10.95 16.77 2.06
N GLY A 61 11.57 16.57 0.89
CA GLY A 61 10.89 16.76 -0.40
C GLY A 61 9.71 15.80 -0.60
N ARG A 62 9.82 14.56 -0.12
CA ARG A 62 8.70 13.60 -0.17
C ARG A 62 7.58 13.98 0.80
N ALA A 63 7.92 14.37 2.01
CA ALA A 63 6.94 14.83 2.99
C ALA A 63 6.14 16.03 2.47
N LEU A 64 6.81 17.06 1.97
CA LEU A 64 6.15 18.24 1.41
C LEU A 64 5.25 17.93 0.20
N ARG A 65 5.56 16.90 -0.57
CA ARG A 65 4.74 16.48 -1.70
C ARG A 65 3.51 15.69 -1.26
N LEU A 66 3.67 14.82 -0.27
CA LEU A 66 2.65 13.85 0.11
C LEU A 66 1.64 14.42 1.11
N TYR A 67 2.11 15.07 2.19
CA TYR A 67 1.26 15.48 3.30
C TYR A 67 0.15 16.49 2.92
N PRO A 68 0.39 17.53 2.10
CA PRO A 68 -0.67 18.46 1.72
C PRO A 68 -1.83 17.77 1.00
N ALA A 69 -1.53 16.86 0.07
CA ALA A 69 -2.55 16.10 -0.66
C ALA A 69 -3.33 15.16 0.28
N VAL A 70 -2.62 14.47 1.19
CA VAL A 70 -3.23 13.60 2.19
C VAL A 70 -4.15 14.36 3.12
N TRP A 71 -3.74 15.53 3.61
CA TRP A 71 -4.57 16.33 4.51
C TRP A 71 -5.85 16.83 3.83
N ILE A 72 -5.74 17.28 2.59
CA ILE A 72 -6.92 17.69 1.81
C ILE A 72 -7.83 16.48 1.57
N ALA A 73 -7.30 15.38 1.08
CA ALA A 73 -8.08 14.19 0.77
C ALA A 73 -8.76 13.60 2.02
N SER A 74 -8.01 13.44 3.13
CA SER A 74 -8.59 12.90 4.38
C SER A 74 -9.67 13.81 4.97
N THR A 75 -9.48 15.13 4.88
CA THR A 75 -10.51 16.09 5.33
C THR A 75 -11.76 16.01 4.48
N LEU A 76 -11.62 15.92 3.14
CA LEU A 76 -12.77 15.74 2.25
C LEU A 76 -13.48 14.41 2.52
N SER A 77 -12.75 13.32 2.66
CA SER A 77 -13.33 12.02 3.02
C SER A 77 -14.09 12.08 4.34
N LEU A 78 -13.52 12.73 5.37
CA LEU A 78 -14.20 12.91 6.65
C LEU A 78 -15.50 13.72 6.48
N LEU A 79 -15.48 14.83 5.73
CA LEU A 79 -16.67 15.64 5.49
C LEU A 79 -17.79 14.86 4.81
N VAL A 80 -17.44 14.05 3.81
CA VAL A 80 -18.38 13.15 3.14
C VAL A 80 -18.97 12.14 4.12
N LEU A 81 -18.13 11.48 4.92
CA LEU A 81 -18.59 10.50 5.92
C LEU A 81 -19.51 11.16 6.97
N LEU A 82 -19.17 12.33 7.46
CA LEU A 82 -20.01 13.08 8.41
C LEU A 82 -21.33 13.53 7.78
N PHE A 83 -21.37 13.80 6.49
CA PHE A 83 -22.62 14.16 5.81
C PHE A 83 -23.57 12.97 5.67
N PHE A 84 -23.05 11.78 5.29
CA PHE A 84 -23.87 10.60 5.03
C PHE A 84 -24.08 9.69 6.25
N ALA A 85 -23.19 9.71 7.23
CA ALA A 85 -23.18 8.77 8.37
C ALA A 85 -22.96 9.49 9.71
N ARG A 86 -23.71 10.57 9.96
CA ARG A 86 -23.60 11.41 11.19
C ARG A 86 -23.67 10.61 12.49
N GLU A 87 -24.46 9.55 12.51
CA GLU A 87 -24.66 8.70 13.70
C GLU A 87 -23.37 8.02 14.17
N LYS A 88 -22.41 7.86 13.28
CA LYS A 88 -21.11 7.20 13.53
C LYS A 88 -19.94 8.19 13.60
N ALA A 89 -20.21 9.48 13.78
CA ALA A 89 -19.18 10.53 13.74
C ALA A 89 -17.99 10.26 14.69
N SER A 90 -18.25 9.72 15.88
CA SER A 90 -17.22 9.39 16.85
C SER A 90 -16.26 8.26 16.37
N GLU A 91 -16.74 7.36 15.50
CA GLU A 91 -15.95 6.26 14.97
C GLU A 91 -14.95 6.72 13.90
N PHE A 92 -15.19 7.85 13.25
CA PHE A 92 -14.35 8.37 12.15
C PHE A 92 -13.15 9.19 12.63
N PHE A 93 -13.17 9.66 13.88
CA PHE A 93 -12.12 10.56 14.40
C PHE A 93 -10.75 9.89 14.44
N LEU A 94 -10.65 8.68 14.98
CA LEU A 94 -9.39 7.95 15.06
C LEU A 94 -8.86 7.54 13.67
N PRO A 95 -9.67 6.96 12.75
CA PRO A 95 -9.24 6.72 11.37
C PRO A 95 -8.79 7.99 10.64
N TYR A 96 -9.42 9.12 10.89
CA TYR A 96 -9.03 10.40 10.31
C TYR A 96 -7.64 10.85 10.80
N LEU A 97 -7.37 10.79 12.10
CA LEU A 97 -6.04 11.13 12.63
C LEU A 97 -4.96 10.18 12.10
N GLN A 98 -5.26 8.90 12.00
CA GLN A 98 -4.36 7.90 11.43
C GLN A 98 -4.07 8.22 9.96
N ALA A 99 -5.09 8.59 9.18
CA ALA A 99 -4.92 9.00 7.79
C ALA A 99 -4.07 10.26 7.66
N MET A 100 -4.32 11.29 8.47
CA MET A 100 -3.53 12.53 8.48
C MET A 100 -2.05 12.32 8.79
N LEU A 101 -1.74 11.37 9.66
CA LEU A 101 -0.37 11.03 10.07
C LEU A 101 0.23 9.91 9.22
N LEU A 102 -0.53 9.33 8.27
CA LEU A 102 -0.15 8.17 7.46
C LEU A 102 0.30 6.98 8.33
N ILE A 103 -0.29 6.84 9.52
CA ILE A 103 -0.01 5.71 10.41
C ILE A 103 -0.68 4.48 9.83
N PRO A 104 0.07 3.40 9.53
CA PRO A 104 -0.50 2.17 9.02
C PRO A 104 -1.57 1.63 9.97
N LYS A 105 -2.61 1.04 9.40
CA LYS A 105 -3.66 0.34 10.14
C LYS A 105 -3.03 -0.63 11.14
N GLY A 106 -3.23 -0.40 12.43
CA GLY A 106 -2.89 -1.37 13.47
C GLY A 106 -3.80 -2.61 13.41
N ILE A 107 -3.56 -3.61 14.29
CA ILE A 107 -4.29 -4.87 14.31
C ILE A 107 -5.82 -4.70 14.41
N LYS A 108 -6.29 -3.59 14.96
CA LYS A 108 -7.73 -3.26 15.14
C LYS A 108 -8.15 -1.95 14.44
N GLY A 109 -7.26 -1.30 13.70
CA GLY A 109 -7.58 -0.03 13.05
C GLY A 109 -8.38 -0.22 11.76
N GLN A 110 -9.20 0.75 11.42
CA GLN A 110 -9.87 0.84 10.13
C GLN A 110 -9.24 1.99 9.33
N TRP A 111 -9.13 1.82 8.03
CA TRP A 111 -8.75 2.92 7.17
C TRP A 111 -9.95 3.88 7.03
N LEU A 112 -9.67 5.17 6.96
CA LEU A 112 -10.69 6.16 6.63
C LEU A 112 -11.21 5.91 5.20
N ASP A 113 -10.31 5.54 4.31
CA ASP A 113 -10.58 5.15 2.94
C ASP A 113 -9.66 3.99 2.55
N ALA A 114 -10.16 3.06 1.74
CA ALA A 114 -9.38 1.89 1.29
C ALA A 114 -8.12 2.28 0.52
N VAL A 115 -8.11 3.40 -0.20
CA VAL A 115 -6.97 3.87 -1.01
C VAL A 115 -5.71 4.14 -0.16
N TYR A 116 -5.84 4.41 1.14
CA TYR A 116 -4.68 4.72 1.99
C TYR A 116 -3.65 3.58 2.12
N TRP A 117 -4.02 2.34 1.78
CA TRP A 117 -3.04 1.25 1.79
C TRP A 117 -1.91 1.45 0.77
N THR A 118 -2.20 2.05 -0.39
CA THR A 118 -1.18 2.33 -1.42
C THR A 118 -0.19 3.38 -0.96
N LEU A 119 -0.68 4.40 -0.23
CA LEU A 119 0.18 5.41 0.39
C LEU A 119 1.07 4.82 1.48
N ALA A 120 0.56 3.86 2.27
CA ALA A 120 1.36 3.16 3.27
C ALA A 120 2.48 2.33 2.60
N ALA A 121 2.21 1.67 1.48
CA ALA A 121 3.22 0.96 0.69
C ALA A 121 4.28 1.94 0.14
N GLU A 122 3.85 3.09 -0.37
CA GLU A 122 4.74 4.13 -0.87
C GLU A 122 5.62 4.71 0.25
N MET A 123 5.07 4.97 1.43
CA MET A 123 5.82 5.41 2.61
C MET A 123 6.87 4.39 3.05
N ALA A 124 6.53 3.11 3.05
CA ALA A 124 7.49 2.04 3.35
C ALA A 124 8.64 2.04 2.34
N PHE A 125 8.33 2.24 1.06
CA PHE A 125 9.34 2.37 0.02
C PHE A 125 10.22 3.61 0.20
N TYR A 126 9.65 4.77 0.57
CA TYR A 126 10.43 5.97 0.93
C TYR A 126 11.39 5.68 2.08
N GLY A 127 10.95 4.94 3.08
CA GLY A 127 11.79 4.51 4.20
C GLY A 127 12.98 3.67 3.75
N LEU A 128 12.78 2.72 2.83
CA LEU A 128 13.87 1.90 2.26
C LEU A 128 14.86 2.74 1.47
N VAL A 129 14.38 3.65 0.62
CA VAL A 129 15.24 4.56 -0.15
C VAL A 129 16.01 5.48 0.79
N PHE A 130 15.36 6.02 1.82
CA PHE A 130 16.01 6.83 2.84
C PHE A 130 17.14 6.08 3.56
N CYS A 131 16.89 4.83 3.99
CA CYS A 131 17.91 3.98 4.59
C CYS A 131 19.07 3.70 3.62
N THR A 132 18.77 3.52 2.33
CA THR A 132 19.78 3.34 1.28
C THR A 132 20.67 4.57 1.17
N LEU A 133 20.08 5.78 1.15
CA LEU A 133 20.83 7.04 1.09
C LEU A 133 21.65 7.30 2.36
N LEU A 134 21.17 6.89 3.54
CA LEU A 134 21.92 7.02 4.80
C LEU A 134 23.16 6.13 4.85
N THR A 135 23.03 4.90 4.39
CA THR A 135 24.12 3.91 4.50
C THR A 135 25.26 4.18 3.53
N LYS A 136 25.00 4.85 2.38
CA LYS A 136 25.94 5.12 1.28
C LYS A 136 26.66 3.86 0.73
N LYS A 137 26.44 2.69 1.32
CA LYS A 137 27.03 1.41 0.91
C LYS A 137 26.15 0.65 -0.07
N VAL A 138 24.84 0.91 -0.03
CA VAL A 138 23.83 0.26 -0.86
C VAL A 138 23.38 1.26 -1.91
N THR A 139 23.39 0.87 -3.17
CA THR A 139 22.88 1.68 -4.27
C THR A 139 21.38 1.40 -4.50
N LEU A 140 20.68 2.30 -5.18
CA LEU A 140 19.30 2.06 -5.61
C LEU A 140 19.15 0.79 -6.44
N ARG A 141 20.19 0.43 -7.20
CA ARG A 141 20.22 -0.83 -7.97
C ARG A 141 20.23 -2.07 -7.06
N HIS A 142 20.96 -2.04 -5.95
CA HIS A 142 20.91 -3.13 -4.96
C HIS A 142 19.54 -3.21 -4.29
N LEU A 143 18.93 -2.05 -4.00
CA LEU A 143 17.55 -2.01 -3.47
C LEU A 143 16.57 -2.62 -4.47
N ALA A 144 16.66 -2.29 -5.76
CA ALA A 144 15.80 -2.85 -6.80
C ALA A 144 15.95 -4.38 -6.90
N TRP A 145 17.18 -4.92 -6.89
CA TRP A 145 17.41 -6.37 -6.82
C TRP A 145 16.79 -6.98 -5.57
N GLY A 146 17.00 -6.37 -4.41
CA GLY A 146 16.43 -6.85 -3.14
C GLY A 146 14.90 -6.94 -3.21
N LEU A 147 14.24 -5.89 -3.70
CA LEU A 147 12.78 -5.85 -3.86
C LEU A 147 12.28 -6.90 -4.85
N THR A 148 12.95 -7.05 -6.00
CA THR A 148 12.58 -8.04 -7.02
C THR A 148 12.70 -9.46 -6.47
N ILE A 149 13.83 -9.81 -5.88
CA ILE A 149 14.06 -11.15 -5.32
C ILE A 149 13.06 -11.43 -4.20
N HIS A 150 12.86 -10.46 -3.31
CA HIS A 150 11.94 -10.61 -2.18
C HIS A 150 10.49 -10.82 -2.64
N SER A 151 10.01 -10.02 -3.59
CA SER A 151 8.67 -10.20 -4.17
C SER A 151 8.53 -11.53 -4.92
N ALA A 152 9.55 -11.94 -5.68
CA ALA A 152 9.53 -13.21 -6.39
C ALA A 152 9.47 -14.41 -5.42
N VAL A 153 10.30 -14.41 -4.38
CA VAL A 153 10.30 -15.46 -3.35
C VAL A 153 8.96 -15.50 -2.62
N PHE A 154 8.43 -14.34 -2.21
CA PHE A 154 7.15 -14.27 -1.51
C PHE A 154 5.99 -14.78 -2.39
N ASN A 155 5.92 -14.38 -3.65
CA ASN A 155 4.86 -14.82 -4.56
C ASN A 155 5.00 -16.32 -4.90
N ALA A 156 6.20 -16.81 -5.15
CA ALA A 156 6.44 -18.25 -5.36
C ALA A 156 6.03 -19.08 -4.14
N PHE A 157 6.39 -18.62 -2.96
CA PHE A 157 6.00 -19.25 -1.71
C PHE A 157 4.47 -19.25 -1.50
N SER A 158 3.83 -18.11 -1.77
CA SER A 158 2.36 -17.99 -1.67
C SER A 158 1.65 -18.93 -2.65
N MET A 159 2.16 -19.09 -3.87
CA MET A 159 1.65 -20.05 -4.84
C MET A 159 1.80 -21.50 -4.37
N LEU A 160 2.94 -21.87 -3.79
CA LEU A 160 3.16 -23.20 -3.24
C LEU A 160 2.19 -23.51 -2.08
N VAL A 161 1.93 -22.55 -1.21
CA VAL A 161 0.95 -22.72 -0.12
C VAL A 161 -0.47 -22.90 -0.68
N LEU A 162 -0.85 -22.08 -1.67
CA LEU A 162 -2.17 -22.16 -2.29
C LEU A 162 -2.40 -23.43 -3.12
N SER A 163 -1.34 -24.02 -3.67
CA SER A 163 -1.41 -25.29 -4.41
C SER A 163 -1.61 -26.53 -3.52
N GLY A 164 -1.65 -26.35 -2.19
CA GLY A 164 -1.80 -27.46 -1.24
C GLY A 164 -0.55 -28.31 -1.09
N ALA A 165 0.62 -27.87 -1.56
CA ALA A 165 1.88 -28.59 -1.44
C ALA A 165 2.35 -28.79 0.01
N PHE A 166 1.74 -28.07 0.95
CA PHE A 166 2.05 -28.15 2.38
C PHE A 166 0.80 -28.28 3.21
N GLU A 167 0.58 -29.45 3.80
CA GLU A 167 -0.57 -29.74 4.67
C GLU A 167 -0.47 -29.18 6.09
N SER A 168 0.54 -28.36 6.43
CA SER A 168 0.73 -27.97 7.82
C SER A 168 0.13 -26.61 8.17
N ASN A 169 -0.63 -26.56 9.26
CA ASN A 169 -1.12 -25.34 9.91
C ASN A 169 -0.02 -24.30 10.17
N MET A 170 1.25 -24.72 10.30
CA MET A 170 2.38 -23.84 10.54
C MET A 170 2.62 -22.87 9.37
N PHE A 171 2.43 -23.33 8.13
CA PHE A 171 2.58 -22.52 6.93
C PHE A 171 1.48 -21.47 6.79
N TYR A 172 0.25 -21.80 7.17
CA TYR A 172 -0.85 -20.84 7.24
C TYR A 172 -0.53 -19.69 8.19
N TRP A 173 0.04 -20.01 9.37
CA TRP A 173 0.45 -19.01 10.35
C TRP A 173 1.63 -18.16 9.87
N VAL A 174 2.58 -18.71 9.13
CA VAL A 174 3.69 -17.95 8.52
C VAL A 174 3.14 -16.95 7.50
N VAL A 175 2.25 -17.36 6.60
CA VAL A 175 1.59 -16.44 5.66
C VAL A 175 0.76 -15.38 6.41
N LEU A 176 0.11 -15.76 7.51
CA LEU A 176 -0.66 -14.83 8.34
C LEU A 176 0.24 -13.85 9.10
N MET A 177 1.39 -14.28 9.62
CA MET A 177 2.38 -13.41 10.28
C MET A 177 2.99 -12.39 9.31
N PHE A 178 3.18 -12.76 8.06
CA PHE A 178 3.61 -11.83 7.01
C PHE A 178 2.47 -10.91 6.51
N ARG A 179 1.24 -11.10 6.95
CA ARG A 179 0.11 -10.18 6.78
C ARG A 179 0.16 -8.96 7.71
N VAL A 180 1.32 -8.62 8.26
CA VAL A 180 1.50 -7.35 8.97
C VAL A 180 1.24 -6.21 7.97
N PRO A 181 0.27 -5.33 8.25
CA PRO A 181 -0.07 -4.22 7.36
C PRO A 181 1.17 -3.39 7.04
N GLY A 182 1.46 -3.16 5.79
CA GLY A 182 2.62 -2.40 5.31
C GLY A 182 3.77 -3.27 4.77
N ALA A 183 4.23 -4.29 5.50
CA ALA A 183 5.30 -5.17 5.01
C ALA A 183 4.82 -6.07 3.86
N THR A 184 3.60 -6.61 3.94
CA THR A 184 3.04 -7.47 2.90
C THR A 184 2.80 -6.76 1.58
N TRP A 185 2.39 -5.50 1.62
CA TRP A 185 2.15 -4.74 0.38
C TRP A 185 3.44 -4.47 -0.36
N LEU A 186 4.51 -4.15 0.37
CA LEU A 186 5.82 -3.99 -0.23
C LEU A 186 6.39 -5.34 -0.72
N LEU A 187 6.09 -6.45 -0.02
CA LEU A 187 6.46 -7.80 -0.42
C LEU A 187 5.79 -8.20 -1.75
N ASN A 188 4.49 -7.96 -1.87
CA ASN A 188 3.73 -8.28 -3.07
C ASN A 188 4.05 -7.37 -4.25
N HIS A 189 4.14 -6.06 -3.99
CA HIS A 189 4.23 -5.04 -5.03
C HIS A 189 5.62 -4.44 -5.19
N GLY A 190 6.61 -4.88 -4.41
CA GLY A 190 7.98 -4.36 -4.45
C GLY A 190 8.65 -4.52 -5.82
N CYS A 191 8.29 -5.54 -6.59
CA CYS A 191 8.77 -5.74 -7.95
C CYS A 191 8.36 -4.59 -8.91
N PHE A 192 7.20 -3.97 -8.71
CA PHE A 192 6.75 -2.83 -9.52
C PHE A 192 7.55 -1.56 -9.20
N PHE A 193 7.84 -1.30 -7.92
CA PHE A 193 8.78 -0.24 -7.54
C PHE A 193 10.18 -0.51 -8.09
N ALA A 194 10.65 -1.75 -8.03
CA ALA A 194 11.94 -2.15 -8.58
C ALA A 194 11.98 -1.92 -10.09
N LEU A 195 10.93 -2.28 -10.82
CA LEU A 195 10.82 -2.01 -12.25
C LEU A 195 10.96 -0.53 -12.54
N GLY A 196 10.31 0.33 -11.76
CA GLY A 196 10.46 1.78 -11.86
C GLY A 196 11.91 2.26 -11.67
N ILE A 197 12.64 1.68 -10.70
CA ILE A 197 14.07 1.98 -10.50
C ILE A 197 14.92 1.50 -11.67
N TRP A 198 14.59 0.36 -12.29
CA TRP A 198 15.32 -0.17 -13.46
C TRP A 198 15.12 0.66 -14.71
N LEU A 199 13.97 1.32 -14.86
CA LEU A 199 13.66 2.20 -15.97
C LEU A 199 14.36 3.57 -15.87
N PHE A 200 14.85 3.92 -14.69
CA PHE A 200 15.67 5.10 -14.42
C PHE A 200 17.14 4.85 -14.75
#